data_8e7a580f8a586fd3c3fe58ee2e1ecdaa
#
_entry.id   8e7a580f8a586fd3c3fe58ee2e1ecdaa
#
_cell.length_a   1.000
_cell.length_b   1.000
_cell.length_c   1.000
_cell.angle_alpha   90.00
_cell.angle_beta   90.00
_cell.angle_gamma   90.00
#
_symmetry.space_group_name_H-M   'P 1'
#
loop_
_entity.id
_entity.type
_entity.pdbx_description
1 polymer ?
#
loop_
_entity_poly.entity_id
_entity_poly.type
_entity_poly.pdbx_seq_one_letter_code
_entity_poly.pdbx_strand_id
1 'polypeptide(L)'
;QTKVGSHPRFLRDFSKEATTWSLENSFKLLRTDYVDSVLIHGPRYDIEAPLQECLDVLVDWKSKKRLGHIGIGVRQPEFHRRAIETGEMDIVLSFLDYTLLSQSIAKTTIPLALEKDVGIILGSPLTGSLLAGPEPKIDVEKELPSDLPPSLIGSKLDPAVLPVAHQMWKWCDDRDLNIRDLAIQFALQAPVEGNGIVLTGPSNLKEFDEVYKSATNEVPKNVWQDFKHAFGISI
;
A
#
# COMPACT_ATOMS: atom_id res chain seq x y z
N GLN A 1 -3.80 5.06 -13.80
CA GLN A 1 -3.95 3.75 -13.15
C GLN A 1 -5.41 3.47 -12.83
N THR A 2 -5.87 2.23 -13.01
CA THR A 2 -7.18 1.73 -12.55
C THR A 2 -7.03 0.36 -11.87
N LYS A 3 -8.15 -0.26 -11.45
CA LYS A 3 -8.15 -1.54 -10.76
C LYS A 3 -9.35 -2.40 -11.14
N VAL A 4 -9.19 -3.71 -11.05
CA VAL A 4 -10.23 -4.73 -11.21
C VAL A 4 -10.51 -5.45 -9.89
N GLY A 5 -11.67 -6.09 -9.75
CA GLY A 5 -12.07 -6.81 -8.53
C GLY A 5 -12.66 -5.94 -7.42
N SER A 6 -12.83 -4.62 -7.61
CA SER A 6 -13.31 -3.71 -6.56
C SER A 6 -14.63 -2.99 -6.86
N HIS A 7 -15.21 -3.18 -8.04
CA HIS A 7 -16.47 -2.54 -8.39
C HIS A 7 -17.66 -3.26 -7.69
N PRO A 8 -18.65 -2.53 -7.13
CA PRO A 8 -19.76 -3.15 -6.41
C PRO A 8 -20.57 -4.18 -7.20
N ARG A 9 -20.69 -4.01 -8.52
CA ARG A 9 -21.38 -4.97 -9.41
C ARG A 9 -20.68 -6.33 -9.45
N PHE A 10 -19.34 -6.33 -9.39
CA PHE A 10 -18.48 -7.50 -9.49
C PHE A 10 -17.43 -7.49 -8.38
N LEU A 11 -17.87 -7.32 -7.15
CA LEU A 11 -16.98 -7.21 -6.01
C LEU A 11 -16.28 -8.54 -5.74
N ARG A 12 -14.95 -8.54 -5.88
CA ARG A 12 -14.09 -9.72 -5.75
C ARG A 12 -14.41 -10.85 -6.74
N ASP A 13 -15.02 -10.49 -7.84
CA ASP A 13 -15.17 -11.38 -8.98
C ASP A 13 -14.02 -11.11 -9.95
N PHE A 14 -13.20 -12.13 -10.14
CA PHE A 14 -12.01 -12.12 -11.00
C PHE A 14 -12.19 -12.94 -12.28
N SER A 15 -13.45 -13.29 -12.60
CA SER A 15 -13.79 -13.94 -13.85
C SER A 15 -13.42 -13.08 -15.06
N LYS A 16 -13.30 -13.71 -16.20
CA LYS A 16 -13.06 -13.04 -17.48
C LYS A 16 -14.13 -11.98 -17.77
N GLU A 17 -15.42 -12.30 -17.51
CA GLU A 17 -16.53 -11.37 -17.68
C GLU A 17 -16.39 -10.13 -16.80
N ALA A 18 -16.21 -10.32 -15.50
CA ALA A 18 -16.11 -9.26 -14.53
C ALA A 18 -14.89 -8.35 -14.78
N THR A 19 -13.75 -8.96 -15.13
CA THR A 19 -12.52 -8.24 -15.44
C THR A 19 -12.67 -7.41 -16.71
N THR A 20 -13.18 -7.99 -17.80
CA THR A 20 -13.41 -7.29 -19.06
C THR A 20 -14.37 -6.11 -18.86
N TRP A 21 -15.50 -6.35 -18.19
CA TRP A 21 -16.46 -5.29 -17.89
C TRP A 21 -15.83 -4.16 -17.07
N SER A 22 -15.04 -4.48 -16.05
CA SER A 22 -14.38 -3.47 -15.20
C SER A 22 -13.42 -2.58 -15.97
N LEU A 23 -12.68 -3.16 -16.92
CA LEU A 23 -11.76 -2.43 -17.79
C LEU A 23 -12.52 -1.51 -18.76
N GLU A 24 -13.53 -2.04 -19.45
CA GLU A 24 -14.35 -1.28 -20.39
C GLU A 24 -15.07 -0.11 -19.68
N ASN A 25 -15.62 -0.37 -18.48
CA ASN A 25 -16.24 0.67 -17.65
C ASN A 25 -15.22 1.74 -17.23
N SER A 26 -14.01 1.33 -16.84
CA SER A 26 -12.92 2.27 -16.52
C SER A 26 -12.57 3.15 -17.72
N PHE A 27 -12.42 2.57 -18.90
CA PHE A 27 -12.10 3.32 -20.12
C PHE A 27 -13.20 4.31 -20.49
N LYS A 28 -14.46 3.88 -20.38
CA LYS A 28 -15.61 4.77 -20.61
C LYS A 28 -15.63 5.95 -19.65
N LEU A 29 -15.41 5.72 -18.34
CA LEU A 29 -15.42 6.76 -17.31
C LEU A 29 -14.22 7.70 -17.43
N LEU A 30 -13.05 7.18 -17.73
CA LEU A 30 -11.83 7.95 -17.93
C LEU A 30 -11.77 8.63 -19.31
N ARG A 31 -12.66 8.26 -20.24
CA ARG A 31 -12.69 8.75 -21.63
C ARG A 31 -11.36 8.53 -22.35
N THR A 32 -10.82 7.32 -22.23
CA THR A 32 -9.54 6.91 -22.82
C THR A 32 -9.66 5.51 -23.37
N ASP A 33 -8.75 5.13 -24.26
CA ASP A 33 -8.58 3.80 -24.82
C ASP A 33 -7.31 3.10 -24.31
N TYR A 34 -6.56 3.77 -23.42
CA TYR A 34 -5.34 3.29 -22.82
C TYR A 34 -5.23 3.70 -21.34
N VAL A 35 -4.62 2.84 -20.51
CA VAL A 35 -4.20 3.17 -19.15
C VAL A 35 -2.79 2.66 -18.91
N ASP A 36 -2.00 3.41 -18.15
CA ASP A 36 -0.61 3.07 -17.85
C ASP A 36 -0.51 1.80 -17.00
N SER A 37 -1.43 1.61 -16.06
CA SER A 37 -1.41 0.42 -15.21
C SER A 37 -2.79 0.00 -14.73
N VAL A 38 -2.94 -1.31 -14.54
CA VAL A 38 -4.13 -1.94 -13.94
C VAL A 38 -3.68 -2.83 -12.78
N LEU A 39 -4.31 -2.65 -11.61
CA LEU A 39 -4.06 -3.50 -10.45
C LEU A 39 -5.19 -4.51 -10.24
N ILE A 40 -4.85 -5.78 -10.03
CA ILE A 40 -5.72 -6.78 -9.42
C ILE A 40 -5.88 -6.38 -7.95
N HIS A 41 -7.10 -6.06 -7.52
CA HIS A 41 -7.30 -5.42 -6.23
C HIS A 41 -8.06 -6.31 -5.25
N GLY A 42 -7.41 -6.58 -4.11
CA GLY A 42 -8.03 -7.19 -2.95
C GLY A 42 -8.51 -8.64 -3.11
N PRO A 43 -7.75 -9.53 -3.76
CA PRO A 43 -7.97 -10.96 -3.59
C PRO A 43 -7.73 -11.28 -2.10
N ARG A 44 -8.79 -11.68 -1.37
CA ARG A 44 -8.70 -11.78 0.09
C ARG A 44 -8.35 -13.16 0.58
N TYR A 45 -8.87 -14.18 -0.09
CA TYR A 45 -8.82 -15.56 0.40
C TYR A 45 -8.13 -16.51 -0.57
N ASP A 46 -8.18 -16.17 -1.86
CA ASP A 46 -7.67 -16.99 -2.92
C ASP A 46 -6.90 -16.11 -3.92
N ILE A 47 -5.62 -16.40 -4.04
CA ILE A 47 -4.75 -15.72 -5.01
C ILE A 47 -4.78 -16.42 -6.37
N GLU A 48 -5.11 -17.71 -6.42
CA GLU A 48 -5.03 -18.46 -7.66
C GLU A 48 -6.13 -18.07 -8.66
N ALA A 49 -7.36 -17.83 -8.18
CA ALA A 49 -8.44 -17.39 -9.06
C ALA A 49 -8.13 -16.09 -9.83
N PRO A 50 -7.65 -14.99 -9.19
CA PRO A 50 -7.23 -13.81 -9.94
C PRO A 50 -6.00 -14.01 -10.82
N LEU A 51 -5.13 -14.96 -10.53
CA LEU A 51 -3.95 -15.27 -11.36
C LEU A 51 -4.27 -16.21 -12.54
N GLN A 52 -5.52 -16.57 -12.74
CA GLN A 52 -6.02 -17.31 -13.90
C GLN A 52 -6.76 -16.38 -14.86
N GLU A 53 -8.08 -16.46 -14.92
CA GLU A 53 -8.88 -15.73 -15.92
C GLU A 53 -8.69 -14.21 -15.92
N CYS A 54 -8.53 -13.60 -14.73
CA CYS A 54 -8.30 -12.15 -14.64
C CYS A 54 -6.94 -11.79 -15.23
N LEU A 55 -5.89 -12.50 -14.87
CA LEU A 55 -4.55 -12.26 -15.41
C LEU A 55 -4.50 -12.47 -16.91
N ASP A 56 -5.13 -13.53 -17.44
CA ASP A 56 -5.22 -13.80 -18.88
C ASP A 56 -5.83 -12.62 -19.64
N VAL A 57 -6.90 -12.01 -19.10
CA VAL A 57 -7.51 -10.81 -19.70
C VAL A 57 -6.55 -9.64 -19.70
N LEU A 58 -5.83 -9.41 -18.59
CA LEU A 58 -4.89 -8.29 -18.50
C LEU A 58 -3.71 -8.47 -19.45
N VAL A 59 -3.17 -9.67 -19.57
CA VAL A 59 -2.09 -10.01 -20.52
C VAL A 59 -2.54 -9.79 -21.97
N ASP A 60 -3.75 -10.24 -22.32
CA ASP A 60 -4.33 -10.01 -23.65
C ASP A 60 -4.47 -8.49 -23.95
N TRP A 61 -4.95 -7.71 -22.97
CA TRP A 61 -5.09 -6.26 -23.16
C TRP A 61 -3.73 -5.53 -23.22
N LYS A 62 -2.72 -6.00 -22.47
CA LYS A 62 -1.34 -5.51 -22.54
C LYS A 62 -0.75 -5.79 -23.92
N SER A 63 -0.94 -6.99 -24.46
CA SER A 63 -0.48 -7.35 -25.81
C SER A 63 -1.11 -6.49 -26.92
N LYS A 64 -2.36 -6.06 -26.72
CA LYS A 64 -3.11 -5.14 -27.60
C LYS A 64 -2.76 -3.65 -27.35
N LYS A 65 -1.79 -3.36 -26.51
CA LYS A 65 -1.35 -2.01 -26.13
C LYS A 65 -2.49 -1.13 -25.57
N ARG A 66 -3.45 -1.74 -24.90
CA ARG A 66 -4.55 -1.03 -24.21
C ARG A 66 -4.22 -0.74 -22.75
N LEU A 67 -3.26 -1.45 -22.17
CA LEU A 67 -2.66 -1.14 -20.88
C LEU A 67 -1.13 -1.32 -20.94
N GLY A 68 -0.41 -0.58 -20.10
CA GLY A 68 1.04 -0.64 -20.04
C GLY A 68 1.56 -1.70 -19.06
N HIS A 69 1.08 -1.66 -17.83
CA HIS A 69 1.61 -2.47 -16.74
C HIS A 69 0.51 -3.19 -15.97
N ILE A 70 0.81 -4.42 -15.54
CA ILE A 70 -0.06 -5.25 -14.72
C ILE A 70 0.49 -5.26 -13.30
N GLY A 71 -0.37 -5.12 -12.31
CA GLY A 71 0.04 -5.20 -10.92
C GLY A 71 -1.00 -5.84 -10.00
N ILE A 72 -0.62 -5.98 -8.74
CA ILE A 72 -1.49 -6.49 -7.69
C ILE A 72 -1.47 -5.56 -6.47
N GLY A 73 -2.63 -5.33 -5.86
CA GLY A 73 -2.78 -4.53 -4.65
C GLY A 73 -3.35 -5.36 -3.50
N VAL A 74 -2.47 -5.86 -2.64
CA VAL A 74 -2.80 -6.69 -1.47
C VAL A 74 -1.84 -6.40 -0.32
N ARG A 75 -2.02 -7.05 0.83
CA ARG A 75 -1.09 -6.94 1.98
C ARG A 75 -0.26 -8.20 2.20
N GLN A 76 -0.78 -9.36 1.83
CA GLN A 76 -0.16 -10.66 2.13
C GLN A 76 1.13 -10.86 1.33
N PRO A 77 2.31 -10.97 1.98
CA PRO A 77 3.57 -11.23 1.28
C PRO A 77 3.54 -12.51 0.43
N GLU A 78 2.79 -13.51 0.88
CA GLU A 78 2.61 -14.76 0.14
C GLU A 78 1.88 -14.53 -1.19
N PHE A 79 0.89 -13.65 -1.22
CA PHE A 79 0.18 -13.30 -2.46
C PHE A 79 1.07 -12.47 -3.39
N HIS A 80 1.90 -11.58 -2.83
CA HIS A 80 2.92 -10.90 -3.63
C HIS A 80 3.86 -11.89 -4.30
N ARG A 81 4.39 -12.85 -3.51
CA ARG A 81 5.28 -13.89 -4.03
C ARG A 81 4.63 -14.67 -5.17
N ARG A 82 3.42 -15.19 -4.96
CA ARG A 82 2.69 -15.95 -5.99
C ARG A 82 2.41 -15.14 -7.25
N ALA A 83 2.04 -13.86 -7.09
CA ALA A 83 1.81 -12.98 -8.23
C ALA A 83 3.11 -12.70 -9.01
N ILE A 84 4.20 -12.35 -8.32
CA ILE A 84 5.51 -12.09 -8.94
C ILE A 84 6.03 -13.33 -9.68
N GLU A 85 5.87 -14.52 -9.10
CA GLU A 85 6.30 -15.80 -9.69
C GLU A 85 5.59 -16.14 -11.02
N THR A 86 4.47 -15.49 -11.36
CA THR A 86 3.85 -15.64 -12.68
C THR A 86 4.71 -15.08 -13.81
N GLY A 87 5.61 -14.13 -13.52
CA GLY A 87 6.41 -13.42 -14.51
C GLY A 87 5.66 -12.31 -15.26
N GLU A 88 4.37 -12.09 -14.95
CA GLU A 88 3.51 -11.13 -15.63
C GLU A 88 3.27 -9.83 -14.83
N MET A 89 3.75 -9.78 -13.56
CA MET A 89 3.57 -8.62 -12.71
C MET A 89 4.68 -7.58 -12.94
N ASP A 90 4.26 -6.36 -13.25
CA ASP A 90 5.14 -5.21 -13.33
C ASP A 90 5.14 -4.39 -12.01
N ILE A 91 4.07 -4.53 -11.19
CA ILE A 91 3.87 -3.68 -10.02
C ILE A 91 3.26 -4.48 -8.86
N VAL A 92 3.79 -4.27 -7.66
CA VAL A 92 3.15 -4.69 -6.40
C VAL A 92 2.81 -3.46 -5.56
N LEU A 93 1.56 -3.33 -5.15
CA LEU A 93 1.13 -2.35 -4.16
C LEU A 93 0.87 -3.05 -2.83
N SER A 94 1.64 -2.69 -1.80
CA SER A 94 1.40 -3.06 -0.41
C SER A 94 1.05 -1.82 0.42
N PHE A 95 0.14 -1.93 1.35
CA PHE A 95 -0.27 -0.83 2.21
C PHE A 95 -0.25 -1.22 3.67
N LEU A 96 0.15 -0.30 4.55
CA LEU A 96 0.34 -0.51 6.00
C LEU A 96 1.49 -1.47 6.38
N ASP A 97 2.30 -1.92 5.43
CA ASP A 97 3.28 -2.98 5.63
C ASP A 97 4.72 -2.50 5.56
N TYR A 98 4.93 -1.21 5.17
CA TYR A 98 6.20 -0.51 5.27
C TYR A 98 5.98 0.88 5.85
N THR A 99 5.86 0.94 7.16
CA THR A 99 5.59 2.14 7.98
C THR A 99 6.45 2.10 9.24
N LEU A 100 6.48 3.16 10.05
CA LEU A 100 7.14 3.12 11.36
C LEU A 100 6.60 2.01 12.28
N LEU A 101 5.33 1.60 12.09
CA LEU A 101 4.66 0.61 12.92
C LEU A 101 4.74 -0.83 12.37
N SER A 102 5.12 -0.99 11.11
CA SER A 102 5.26 -2.31 10.47
C SER A 102 6.25 -2.25 9.31
N GLN A 103 7.17 -3.22 9.25
CA GLN A 103 8.11 -3.41 8.15
C GLN A 103 8.01 -4.85 7.60
N SER A 104 6.80 -5.42 7.59
CA SER A 104 6.58 -6.84 7.27
C SER A 104 7.08 -7.24 5.88
N ILE A 105 7.04 -6.33 4.89
CA ILE A 105 7.50 -6.61 3.52
C ILE A 105 9.01 -6.36 3.30
N ALA A 106 9.72 -5.79 4.27
CA ALA A 106 11.13 -5.44 4.12
C ALA A 106 12.03 -6.64 3.82
N LYS A 107 11.70 -7.82 4.39
CA LYS A 107 12.48 -9.07 4.25
C LYS A 107 11.80 -10.10 3.34
N THR A 108 10.68 -9.77 2.74
CA THR A 108 9.87 -10.69 1.93
C THR A 108 9.63 -10.12 0.52
N THR A 109 8.67 -9.24 0.38
CA THR A 109 8.24 -8.69 -0.92
C THR A 109 9.31 -7.80 -1.56
N ILE A 110 9.95 -6.91 -0.79
CA ILE A 110 10.91 -5.96 -1.36
C ILE A 110 12.08 -6.67 -2.03
N PRO A 111 12.81 -7.61 -1.39
CA PRO A 111 13.92 -8.30 -2.04
C PRO A 111 13.50 -9.08 -3.28
N LEU A 112 12.35 -9.75 -3.23
CA LEU A 112 11.85 -10.52 -4.37
C LEU A 112 11.44 -9.62 -5.55
N ALA A 113 10.80 -8.49 -5.26
CA ALA A 113 10.39 -7.53 -6.29
C ALA A 113 11.61 -6.92 -6.99
N LEU A 114 12.67 -6.57 -6.23
CA LEU A 114 13.93 -6.09 -6.80
C LEU A 114 14.61 -7.15 -7.66
N GLU A 115 14.68 -8.41 -7.19
CA GLU A 115 15.24 -9.52 -7.96
C GLU A 115 14.55 -9.73 -9.31
N LYS A 116 13.23 -9.50 -9.36
CA LYS A 116 12.39 -9.73 -10.54
C LYS A 116 12.08 -8.47 -11.34
N ASP A 117 12.70 -7.34 -11.01
CA ASP A 117 12.46 -6.02 -11.65
C ASP A 117 10.98 -5.59 -11.59
N VAL A 118 10.32 -5.84 -10.46
CA VAL A 118 8.92 -5.48 -10.20
C VAL A 118 8.88 -4.19 -9.37
N GLY A 119 8.17 -3.18 -9.84
CA GLY A 119 8.00 -1.91 -9.15
C GLY A 119 7.16 -2.04 -7.88
N ILE A 120 7.49 -1.24 -6.85
CA ILE A 120 6.81 -1.29 -5.55
C ILE A 120 6.07 0.02 -5.27
N ILE A 121 4.79 -0.09 -4.92
CA ILE A 121 4.00 1.03 -4.41
C ILE A 121 3.76 0.81 -2.91
N LEU A 122 4.33 1.68 -2.08
CA LEU A 122 4.17 1.68 -0.63
C LEU A 122 3.00 2.58 -0.26
N GLY A 123 1.87 1.99 0.08
CA GLY A 123 0.65 2.71 0.46
C GLY A 123 0.51 2.93 1.96
N SER A 124 -0.23 3.97 2.32
CA SER A 124 -0.61 4.30 3.71
C SER A 124 0.56 4.49 4.67
N PRO A 125 1.58 5.30 4.35
CA PRO A 125 2.75 5.51 5.22
C PRO A 125 2.37 6.11 6.58
N LEU A 126 1.26 6.84 6.67
CA LEU A 126 0.74 7.43 7.90
C LEU A 126 -0.16 6.47 8.72
N THR A 127 -0.23 5.21 8.34
CA THR A 127 -0.92 4.14 9.08
C THR A 127 -2.36 4.53 9.49
N GLY A 128 -3.21 4.86 8.49
CA GLY A 128 -4.61 5.21 8.73
C GLY A 128 -4.79 6.45 9.61
N SER A 129 -3.91 7.42 9.51
CA SER A 129 -3.85 8.67 10.28
C SER A 129 -3.21 8.57 11.68
N LEU A 130 -2.82 7.39 12.17
CA LEU A 130 -2.15 7.27 13.47
C LEU A 130 -0.82 8.03 13.55
N LEU A 131 -0.17 8.23 12.40
CA LEU A 131 1.11 8.93 12.28
C LEU A 131 0.98 10.28 11.54
N ALA A 132 -0.24 10.85 11.51
CA ALA A 132 -0.51 12.08 10.74
C ALA A 132 -0.17 13.40 11.47
N GLY A 133 0.37 13.32 12.69
CA GLY A 133 0.80 14.47 13.49
C GLY A 133 0.00 14.69 14.77
N PRO A 134 -1.35 14.70 14.76
CA PRO A 134 -2.12 14.75 16.01
C PRO A 134 -1.93 13.47 16.84
N GLU A 135 -2.22 13.59 18.15
CA GLU A 135 -2.23 12.46 19.07
C GLU A 135 -3.05 11.28 18.50
N PRO A 136 -2.46 10.07 18.40
CA PRO A 136 -3.15 8.91 17.81
C PRO A 136 -4.38 8.53 18.62
N LYS A 137 -5.52 8.38 17.92
CA LYS A 137 -6.78 7.90 18.51
C LYS A 137 -7.36 6.85 17.59
N ILE A 138 -7.80 5.73 18.14
CA ILE A 138 -8.66 4.79 17.43
C ILE A 138 -10.11 5.15 17.77
N ASP A 139 -10.92 5.31 16.76
CA ASP A 139 -12.35 5.46 16.92
C ASP A 139 -12.92 4.07 17.26
N VAL A 140 -13.10 3.81 18.56
CA VAL A 140 -13.60 2.53 19.09
C VAL A 140 -15.05 2.25 18.62
N GLU A 141 -15.81 3.28 18.22
CA GLU A 141 -17.17 3.11 17.68
C GLU A 141 -17.17 2.48 16.28
N LYS A 142 -16.04 2.48 15.61
CA LYS A 142 -15.83 1.78 14.33
C LYS A 142 -15.16 0.42 14.50
N GLU A 143 -15.33 -0.20 15.65
CA GLU A 143 -14.83 -1.55 15.88
C GLU A 143 -15.29 -2.51 14.80
N LEU A 144 -14.35 -3.37 14.41
CA LEU A 144 -14.62 -4.49 13.53
C LEU A 144 -15.67 -5.40 14.15
N PRO A 145 -16.63 -5.89 13.38
CA PRO A 145 -17.42 -7.03 13.83
C PRO A 145 -16.50 -8.13 14.35
N SER A 146 -16.76 -8.61 15.55
CA SER A 146 -15.95 -9.61 16.26
C SER A 146 -15.86 -10.98 15.57
N ASP A 147 -16.67 -11.17 14.52
CA ASP A 147 -16.81 -12.39 13.72
C ASP A 147 -15.99 -12.40 12.42
N LEU A 148 -15.22 -11.33 12.16
CA LEU A 148 -14.36 -11.31 10.99
C LEU A 148 -13.14 -12.23 11.18
N PRO A 149 -12.89 -13.16 10.23
CA PRO A 149 -11.72 -14.01 10.30
C PRO A 149 -10.43 -13.17 10.28
N PRO A 150 -9.34 -13.64 10.92
CA PRO A 150 -8.05 -12.94 10.99
C PRO A 150 -7.51 -12.46 9.64
N SER A 151 -7.80 -13.16 8.56
CA SER A 151 -7.47 -12.78 7.19
C SER A 151 -8.17 -11.51 6.70
N LEU A 152 -9.28 -11.12 7.33
CA LEU A 152 -10.00 -9.86 7.04
C LEU A 152 -9.54 -8.69 7.89
N ILE A 153 -8.92 -8.97 9.02
CA ILE A 153 -8.25 -7.96 9.85
C ILE A 153 -7.15 -7.27 9.03
N GLY A 154 -6.60 -7.98 8.05
CA GLY A 154 -5.57 -7.48 7.14
C GLY A 154 -5.90 -6.20 6.36
N SER A 155 -7.16 -5.78 6.27
CA SER A 155 -7.54 -4.49 5.63
C SER A 155 -7.75 -3.35 6.64
N LYS A 156 -7.68 -3.61 7.93
CA LYS A 156 -7.87 -2.65 9.01
C LYS A 156 -6.64 -2.63 9.91
N LEU A 157 -6.47 -1.54 10.64
CA LEU A 157 -5.41 -1.43 11.62
C LEU A 157 -5.60 -2.43 12.74
N ASP A 158 -4.54 -3.13 13.10
CA ASP A 158 -4.51 -3.92 14.33
C ASP A 158 -4.57 -2.96 15.54
N PRO A 159 -5.54 -3.08 16.43
CA PRO A 159 -5.61 -2.26 17.65
C PRO A 159 -4.32 -2.29 18.49
N ALA A 160 -3.54 -3.37 18.40
CA ALA A 160 -2.27 -3.52 19.11
C ALA A 160 -1.21 -2.48 18.69
N VAL A 161 -1.33 -1.86 17.50
CA VAL A 161 -0.40 -0.81 17.06
C VAL A 161 -0.65 0.54 17.74
N LEU A 162 -1.84 0.77 18.32
CA LEU A 162 -2.18 2.06 18.92
C LEU A 162 -1.26 2.45 20.09
N PRO A 163 -0.98 1.59 21.07
CA PRO A 163 -0.07 1.94 22.15
C PRO A 163 1.34 2.32 21.65
N VAL A 164 1.82 1.63 20.62
CA VAL A 164 3.12 1.92 20.00
C VAL A 164 3.08 3.25 19.26
N ALA A 165 2.04 3.50 18.49
CA ALA A 165 1.85 4.78 17.80
C ALA A 165 1.81 5.95 18.78
N HIS A 166 1.10 5.78 19.91
CA HIS A 166 1.04 6.80 20.97
C HIS A 166 2.41 7.03 21.63
N GLN A 167 3.17 5.98 21.89
CA GLN A 167 4.54 6.12 22.42
C GLN A 167 5.46 6.86 21.44
N MET A 168 5.40 6.54 20.15
CA MET A 168 6.15 7.23 19.10
C MET A 168 5.73 8.69 18.98
N TRP A 169 4.42 8.96 19.00
CA TRP A 169 3.89 10.31 18.99
C TRP A 169 4.40 11.12 20.20
N LYS A 170 4.26 10.57 21.40
CA LYS A 170 4.74 11.22 22.62
C LYS A 170 6.24 11.49 22.59
N TRP A 171 7.03 10.54 22.09
CA TRP A 171 8.48 10.72 21.96
C TRP A 171 8.83 11.90 21.04
N CYS A 172 8.05 12.09 19.98
CA CYS A 172 8.18 13.23 19.07
C CYS A 172 7.72 14.54 19.75
N ASP A 173 6.55 14.53 20.39
CA ASP A 173 5.96 15.68 21.06
C ASP A 173 6.88 16.24 22.17
N ASP A 174 7.46 15.36 22.99
CA ASP A 174 8.44 15.72 24.02
C ASP A 174 9.71 16.39 23.45
N ARG A 175 9.92 16.38 22.12
CA ARG A 175 11.09 16.93 21.41
C ARG A 175 10.75 18.00 20.37
N ASP A 176 9.53 18.48 20.39
CA ASP A 176 9.01 19.45 19.40
C ASP A 176 9.19 18.96 17.94
N LEU A 177 9.01 17.64 17.72
CA LEU A 177 9.06 17.00 16.43
C LEU A 177 7.66 16.56 15.98
N ASN A 178 7.43 16.54 14.67
CA ASN A 178 6.20 16.02 14.12
C ASN A 178 6.38 14.56 13.66
N ILE A 179 5.62 13.63 14.23
CA ILE A 179 5.67 12.21 13.89
C ILE A 179 5.40 11.95 12.41
N ARG A 180 4.61 12.80 11.73
CA ARG A 180 4.34 12.70 10.30
C ARG A 180 5.62 12.84 9.48
N ASP A 181 6.52 13.75 9.86
CA ASP A 181 7.79 13.95 9.14
C ASP A 181 8.63 12.68 9.20
N LEU A 182 8.74 12.06 10.38
CA LEU A 182 9.44 10.79 10.52
C LEU A 182 8.74 9.68 9.71
N ALA A 183 7.41 9.60 9.73
CA ALA A 183 6.68 8.55 9.04
C ALA A 183 6.82 8.64 7.50
N ILE A 184 6.73 9.84 6.95
CA ILE A 184 6.89 10.05 5.50
C ILE A 184 8.34 9.83 5.09
N GLN A 185 9.31 10.40 5.82
CA GLN A 185 10.73 10.22 5.53
C GLN A 185 11.17 8.77 5.66
N PHE A 186 10.61 8.02 6.62
CA PHE A 186 10.83 6.58 6.75
C PHE A 186 10.42 5.83 5.49
N ALA A 187 9.20 6.08 5.00
CA ALA A 187 8.70 5.42 3.80
C ALA A 187 9.51 5.78 2.55
N LEU A 188 9.97 7.04 2.44
CA LEU A 188 10.82 7.50 1.33
C LEU A 188 12.22 6.88 1.35
N GLN A 189 12.70 6.41 2.52
CA GLN A 189 13.97 5.72 2.68
C GLN A 189 13.86 4.19 2.51
N ALA A 190 12.71 3.69 2.02
CA ALA A 190 12.55 2.27 1.78
C ALA A 190 13.63 1.74 0.84
N PRO A 191 14.17 0.52 1.07
CA PRO A 191 15.24 -0.07 0.27
C PRO A 191 14.71 -0.62 -1.07
N VAL A 192 14.11 0.24 -1.88
CA VAL A 192 13.52 -0.10 -3.18
C VAL A 192 14.42 0.27 -4.37
N GLU A 193 15.63 0.74 -4.12
CA GLU A 193 16.69 1.01 -5.11
C GLU A 193 16.22 1.85 -6.33
N GLY A 194 15.31 2.80 -6.11
CA GLY A 194 14.74 3.62 -7.17
C GLY A 194 13.56 2.98 -7.91
N ASN A 195 13.23 1.71 -7.64
CA ASN A 195 12.12 0.99 -8.27
C ASN A 195 10.84 1.01 -7.39
N GLY A 196 10.56 2.13 -6.74
CA GLY A 196 9.37 2.26 -5.91
C GLY A 196 8.90 3.69 -5.73
N ILE A 197 7.65 3.81 -5.30
CA ILE A 197 7.01 5.08 -4.95
C ILE A 197 6.25 4.96 -3.64
N VAL A 198 6.10 6.08 -2.93
CA VAL A 198 5.27 6.20 -1.74
C VAL A 198 3.94 6.85 -2.13
N LEU A 199 2.84 6.18 -1.82
CA LEU A 199 1.49 6.65 -2.12
C LEU A 199 0.82 7.18 -0.86
N THR A 200 0.45 8.47 -0.88
CA THR A 200 -0.35 9.12 0.14
C THR A 200 -1.73 9.52 -0.39
N GLY A 201 -2.70 9.76 0.49
CA GLY A 201 -4.06 10.10 0.11
C GLY A 201 -4.59 11.30 0.90
N PRO A 202 -4.06 12.53 0.70
CA PRO A 202 -4.59 13.72 1.32
C PRO A 202 -6.02 14.00 0.81
N SER A 203 -6.92 14.37 1.72
CA SER A 203 -8.33 14.63 1.41
C SER A 203 -8.61 16.11 1.09
N ASN A 204 -7.67 17.00 1.39
CA ASN A 204 -7.79 18.43 1.18
C ASN A 204 -6.41 19.09 0.99
N LEU A 205 -6.39 20.37 0.59
CA LEU A 205 -5.16 21.11 0.33
C LEU A 205 -4.26 21.25 1.56
N LYS A 206 -4.82 21.39 2.76
CA LYS A 206 -4.03 21.48 3.98
C LYS A 206 -3.25 20.20 4.22
N GLU A 207 -3.91 19.04 4.12
CA GLU A 207 -3.25 17.75 4.27
C GLU A 207 -2.21 17.51 3.17
N PHE A 208 -2.50 17.95 1.94
CA PHE A 208 -1.53 17.90 0.85
C PHE A 208 -0.26 18.70 1.17
N ASP A 209 -0.41 19.97 1.57
CA ASP A 209 0.70 20.85 1.94
C ASP A 209 1.52 20.28 3.11
N GLU A 210 0.83 19.70 4.09
CA GLU A 210 1.46 19.08 5.24
C GLU A 210 2.29 17.85 4.86
N VAL A 211 1.76 16.95 4.02
CA VAL A 211 2.47 15.78 3.51
C VAL A 211 3.64 16.20 2.61
N TYR A 212 3.43 17.19 1.74
CA TYR A 212 4.49 17.72 0.88
C TYR A 212 5.65 18.28 1.69
N LYS A 213 5.37 19.07 2.73
CA LYS A 213 6.40 19.57 3.67
C LYS A 213 7.14 18.42 4.34
N SER A 214 6.42 17.42 4.85
CA SER A 214 7.04 16.24 5.47
C SER A 214 7.93 15.46 4.50
N ALA A 215 7.58 15.41 3.23
CA ALA A 215 8.38 14.75 2.20
C ALA A 215 9.65 15.53 1.82
N THR A 216 9.64 16.86 1.97
CA THR A 216 10.75 17.74 1.59
C THR A 216 11.61 18.21 2.77
N ASN A 217 11.13 18.06 4.00
CA ASN A 217 11.89 18.40 5.21
C ASN A 217 12.81 17.24 5.59
N GLU A 218 14.10 17.53 5.75
CA GLU A 218 15.04 16.53 6.24
C GLU A 218 14.92 16.35 7.77
N VAL A 219 14.77 15.12 8.19
CA VAL A 219 14.89 14.75 9.61
C VAL A 219 16.39 14.56 9.93
N PRO A 220 16.95 15.26 10.94
CA PRO A 220 18.38 15.17 11.26
C PRO A 220 18.82 13.74 11.60
N LYS A 221 20.04 13.37 11.19
CA LYS A 221 20.58 12.00 11.38
C LYS A 221 20.59 11.54 12.83
N ASN A 222 20.90 12.43 13.77
CA ASN A 222 20.86 12.12 15.20
C ASN A 222 19.45 11.80 15.68
N VAL A 223 18.42 12.54 15.20
CA VAL A 223 17.01 12.25 15.52
C VAL A 223 16.65 10.85 15.03
N TRP A 224 17.07 10.49 13.81
CA TRP A 224 16.84 9.13 13.28
C TRP A 224 17.52 8.06 14.12
N GLN A 225 18.77 8.26 14.53
CA GLN A 225 19.51 7.30 15.37
C GLN A 225 18.82 7.08 16.71
N ASP A 226 18.43 8.18 17.38
CA ASP A 226 17.74 8.14 18.65
C ASP A 226 16.35 7.49 18.55
N PHE A 227 15.59 7.81 17.48
CA PHE A 227 14.28 7.23 17.25
C PHE A 227 14.36 5.72 16.95
N LYS A 228 15.27 5.31 16.08
CA LYS A 228 15.51 3.90 15.76
C LYS A 228 15.93 3.11 17.00
N HIS A 229 16.80 3.69 17.82
CA HIS A 229 17.23 3.05 19.06
C HIS A 229 16.06 2.92 20.05
N ALA A 230 15.26 3.96 20.22
CA ALA A 230 14.13 3.98 21.16
C ALA A 230 13.04 2.95 20.82
N PHE A 231 12.81 2.68 19.53
CA PHE A 231 11.70 1.82 19.05
C PHE A 231 12.15 0.53 18.36
N GLY A 232 13.45 0.23 18.35
CA GLY A 232 13.98 -1.00 17.77
C GLY A 232 13.75 -1.13 16.25
N ILE A 233 13.63 0.01 15.53
CA ILE A 233 13.41 0.01 14.09
C ILE A 233 14.75 -0.24 13.39
N SER A 234 14.83 -1.35 12.66
CA SER A 234 15.96 -1.67 11.77
C SER A 234 15.54 -1.51 10.30
N ILE A 235 16.31 -0.74 9.55
CA ILE A 235 16.18 -0.62 8.10
C ILE A 235 17.42 -1.25 7.49
#